data_89df753b3532b129ad9bcad5acf7e65e
#
_entry.id   89df753b3532b129ad9bcad5acf7e65e
#
_cell.length_a   1.000
_cell.length_b   1.000
_cell.length_c   1.000
_cell.angle_alpha   90.00
_cell.angle_beta   90.00
_cell.angle_gamma   90.00
#
_symmetry.space_group_name_H-M   'P 1'
#
loop_
_entity.id
_entity.type
_entity.pdbx_description
1 polymer ?
#
loop_
_entity_poly.entity_id
_entity_poly.type
_entity_poly.pdbx_seq_one_letter_code
_entity_poly.pdbx_strand_id
1 'polypeptide(L)'
;LIDRAGNDEYRTFYASQGFGYVRGVGVAIDGGGDDHWFADPGDPAIGGDPLYPSAQLPGQGNTSMCQGAGFGRRDDKSKLYMGGGHGVLYDRAGKDEYTVSVFGQGSGYWLGFGVLSDKSGNDSYKGLWYVQGASAHFALGFHFDHAGDDLYNKDFPIRATSIGVGHDFSGALQVDAAGNDDYTAPGLSLGCGNSQGAGGLINIGGNDTYTPAGANTYGCASLGHAGPFTTRDDMPTYGIFVDAGGTQSY
;
A
#
# COMPACT_ATOMS: atom_id res chain seq x y z
N LEU A 1 -13.57 -10.90 -9.41
CA LEU A 1 -14.72 -9.99 -9.44
C LEU A 1 -14.61 -9.12 -10.68
N ILE A 2 -15.71 -8.87 -11.34
CA ILE A 2 -15.83 -7.83 -12.37
C ILE A 2 -17.19 -7.20 -12.16
N ASP A 3 -17.21 -5.94 -11.83
CA ASP A 3 -18.38 -5.08 -11.86
C ASP A 3 -18.31 -4.14 -13.07
N ARG A 4 -19.40 -3.58 -13.50
CA ARG A 4 -19.41 -2.71 -14.67
C ARG A 4 -19.73 -1.27 -14.36
N ALA A 5 -20.55 -1.05 -13.36
CA ALA A 5 -20.94 0.27 -12.93
C ALA A 5 -21.94 0.16 -11.76
N GLY A 6 -21.93 1.10 -10.90
CA GLY A 6 -22.83 1.25 -9.76
C GLY A 6 -22.12 1.99 -8.65
N ASN A 7 -22.82 2.37 -7.63
CA ASN A 7 -22.19 2.83 -6.39
C ASN A 7 -22.28 1.66 -5.44
N ASP A 8 -21.18 0.96 -5.26
CA ASP A 8 -21.14 -0.36 -4.66
C ASP A 8 -20.45 -0.38 -3.29
N GLU A 9 -20.81 -1.35 -2.47
CA GLU A 9 -20.23 -1.60 -1.17
C GLU A 9 -19.50 -2.95 -1.15
N TYR A 10 -18.18 -2.94 -1.23
CA TYR A 10 -17.34 -4.13 -1.20
C TYR A 10 -16.76 -4.35 0.20
N ARG A 11 -17.44 -5.13 1.04
CA ARG A 11 -17.00 -5.39 2.43
C ARG A 11 -16.38 -6.76 2.60
N THR A 12 -15.26 -6.80 3.29
CA THR A 12 -14.56 -8.04 3.62
C THR A 12 -13.75 -7.90 4.90
N PHE A 13 -13.29 -9.03 5.44
CA PHE A 13 -12.34 -9.03 6.54
C PHE A 13 -10.91 -9.21 6.05
N TYR A 14 -10.70 -10.14 5.09
CA TYR A 14 -9.35 -10.56 4.81
C TYR A 14 -9.29 -11.34 3.48
N ALA A 15 -8.12 -11.29 2.80
CA ALA A 15 -7.78 -12.09 1.62
C ALA A 15 -8.82 -12.01 0.48
N SER A 16 -9.16 -10.79 0.06
CA SER A 16 -10.22 -10.52 -0.91
C SER A 16 -9.89 -9.31 -1.78
N GLN A 17 -10.85 -8.83 -2.55
CA GLN A 17 -10.75 -7.60 -3.35
C GLN A 17 -9.50 -7.58 -4.24
N GLY A 18 -9.35 -8.63 -5.08
CA GLY A 18 -8.19 -8.76 -5.95
C GLY A 18 -6.96 -9.39 -5.31
N PHE A 19 -7.12 -10.14 -4.22
CA PHE A 19 -6.02 -10.80 -3.52
C PHE A 19 -5.46 -12.02 -4.27
N GLY A 20 -4.15 -12.05 -4.47
CA GLY A 20 -3.44 -13.22 -5.00
C GLY A 20 -2.57 -13.90 -3.93
N TYR A 21 -2.83 -15.19 -3.67
CA TYR A 21 -2.08 -15.99 -2.70
C TYR A 21 -1.34 -17.13 -3.38
N VAL A 22 -0.15 -17.44 -2.91
CA VAL A 22 0.75 -18.54 -3.28
C VAL A 22 0.54 -19.07 -4.70
N ARG A 23 1.24 -18.51 -5.68
CA ARG A 23 1.16 -18.86 -7.12
C ARG A 23 -0.22 -18.67 -7.75
N GLY A 24 -1.13 -18.00 -7.04
CA GLY A 24 -2.46 -17.67 -7.54
C GLY A 24 -2.51 -16.28 -8.13
N VAL A 25 -3.57 -16.00 -8.88
CA VAL A 25 -3.89 -14.68 -9.40
C VAL A 25 -5.29 -14.29 -8.91
N GLY A 26 -5.39 -13.14 -8.24
CA GLY A 26 -6.64 -12.54 -7.83
C GLY A 26 -6.85 -11.22 -8.56
N VAL A 27 -8.03 -11.01 -9.11
CA VAL A 27 -8.37 -9.78 -9.84
C VAL A 27 -9.75 -9.29 -9.41
N ALA A 28 -9.82 -7.99 -9.10
CA ALA A 28 -11.05 -7.23 -8.96
C ALA A 28 -11.01 -6.06 -9.95
N ILE A 29 -12.10 -5.85 -10.66
CA ILE A 29 -12.26 -4.76 -11.63
C ILE A 29 -13.58 -4.11 -11.36
N ASP A 30 -13.58 -2.81 -11.17
CA ASP A 30 -14.76 -1.96 -11.22
C ASP A 30 -14.76 -1.08 -12.47
N GLY A 31 -15.92 -0.85 -12.99
CA GLY A 31 -16.13 -0.07 -14.20
C GLY A 31 -16.61 1.36 -13.94
N GLY A 32 -16.83 1.71 -12.68
CA GLY A 32 -17.11 3.06 -12.22
C GLY A 32 -18.40 3.23 -11.45
N GLY A 33 -18.40 4.17 -10.58
CA GLY A 33 -19.40 4.53 -9.58
C GLY A 33 -18.68 5.10 -8.36
N ASP A 34 -19.40 5.67 -7.43
CA ASP A 34 -18.79 6.09 -6.16
C ASP A 34 -18.81 4.88 -5.21
N ASP A 35 -17.66 4.21 -5.06
CA ASP A 35 -17.57 2.91 -4.44
C ASP A 35 -16.92 2.93 -3.05
N HIS A 36 -17.25 1.94 -2.24
CA HIS A 36 -16.65 1.78 -0.92
C HIS A 36 -15.98 0.40 -0.78
N TRP A 37 -14.67 0.38 -0.93
CA TRP A 37 -13.80 -0.78 -0.77
C TRP A 37 -13.34 -0.91 0.69
N PHE A 38 -14.07 -1.67 1.49
CA PHE A 38 -13.80 -1.83 2.92
C PHE A 38 -13.25 -3.21 3.26
N ALA A 39 -11.99 -3.24 3.72
CA ALA A 39 -11.38 -4.42 4.33
C ALA A 39 -11.10 -4.11 5.80
N ASP A 40 -11.76 -4.84 6.69
CA ASP A 40 -11.87 -4.54 8.12
C ASP A 40 -10.53 -4.15 8.77
N PRO A 41 -10.37 -2.93 9.29
CA PRO A 41 -9.14 -2.47 9.95
C PRO A 41 -8.95 -3.05 11.36
N GLY A 42 -9.94 -3.72 11.94
CA GLY A 42 -9.86 -4.34 13.25
C GLY A 42 -9.94 -3.39 14.45
N ASP A 43 -10.01 -2.08 14.22
CA ASP A 43 -10.12 -1.07 15.27
C ASP A 43 -11.54 -0.46 15.25
N PRO A 44 -12.32 -0.60 16.35
CA PRO A 44 -13.66 -0.03 16.42
C PRO A 44 -13.71 1.49 16.27
N ALA A 45 -12.63 2.21 16.61
CA ALA A 45 -12.57 3.67 16.47
C ALA A 45 -12.60 4.12 15.00
N ILE A 46 -12.22 3.24 14.09
CA ILE A 46 -12.20 3.48 12.64
C ILE A 46 -13.10 2.51 11.87
N GLY A 47 -14.12 1.99 12.54
CA GLY A 47 -15.17 1.16 11.93
C GLY A 47 -14.85 -0.34 11.85
N GLY A 48 -13.77 -0.80 12.48
CA GLY A 48 -13.36 -2.21 12.44
C GLY A 48 -14.01 -3.08 13.51
N ASP A 49 -13.87 -4.41 13.36
CA ASP A 49 -14.29 -5.41 14.31
C ASP A 49 -13.06 -6.10 14.94
N PRO A 50 -12.84 -6.02 16.28
CA PRO A 50 -11.70 -6.63 16.93
C PRO A 50 -11.75 -8.17 16.96
N LEU A 51 -12.84 -8.78 16.49
CA LEU A 51 -12.98 -10.22 16.42
C LEU A 51 -11.92 -10.90 15.54
N TYR A 52 -11.38 -10.17 14.57
CA TYR A 52 -10.35 -10.69 13.64
C TYR A 52 -9.01 -9.96 13.83
N PRO A 53 -8.37 -10.06 15.01
CA PRO A 53 -7.09 -9.40 15.24
C PRO A 53 -6.00 -9.97 14.31
N SER A 54 -5.05 -9.12 13.93
CA SER A 54 -3.91 -9.58 13.15
C SER A 54 -3.07 -10.58 13.92
N ALA A 55 -2.96 -11.81 13.40
CA ALA A 55 -2.05 -12.82 13.96
C ALA A 55 -0.57 -12.44 13.78
N GLN A 56 -0.25 -11.65 12.77
CA GLN A 56 1.11 -11.18 12.47
C GLN A 56 1.48 -9.97 13.32
N LEU A 57 0.50 -9.17 13.69
CA LEU A 57 0.68 -7.93 14.43
C LEU A 57 -0.33 -7.85 15.59
N PRO A 58 -0.11 -8.58 16.69
CA PRO A 58 -1.00 -8.56 17.83
C PRO A 58 -1.25 -7.13 18.35
N GLY A 59 -2.51 -6.76 18.49
CA GLY A 59 -2.93 -5.43 18.93
C GLY A 59 -2.79 -4.31 17.88
N GLN A 60 -2.58 -4.67 16.61
CA GLN A 60 -2.32 -3.71 15.52
C GLN A 60 -3.42 -3.70 14.43
N GLY A 61 -4.55 -4.28 14.68
CA GLY A 61 -5.62 -4.44 13.70
C GLY A 61 -5.51 -5.73 12.89
N ASN A 62 -6.40 -5.92 11.97
CA ASN A 62 -6.46 -7.12 11.13
C ASN A 62 -5.38 -7.10 10.04
N THR A 63 -4.88 -8.26 9.64
CA THR A 63 -4.07 -8.40 8.44
C THR A 63 -5.02 -8.58 7.26
N SER A 64 -5.32 -7.49 6.55
CA SER A 64 -6.37 -7.53 5.52
C SER A 64 -5.96 -8.30 4.27
N MET A 65 -4.76 -8.07 3.75
CA MET A 65 -4.33 -8.65 2.47
C MET A 65 -5.42 -8.50 1.40
N CYS A 66 -5.79 -7.27 1.11
CA CYS A 66 -6.91 -6.93 0.23
C CYS A 66 -6.52 -5.79 -0.73
N GLN A 67 -7.45 -5.42 -1.60
CA GLN A 67 -7.28 -4.28 -2.50
C GLN A 67 -6.03 -4.40 -3.36
N GLY A 68 -5.97 -5.52 -4.14
CA GLY A 68 -4.89 -5.78 -5.07
C GLY A 68 -3.61 -6.29 -4.42
N ALA A 69 -3.66 -6.90 -3.25
CA ALA A 69 -2.48 -7.43 -2.56
C ALA A 69 -2.00 -8.76 -3.13
N GLY A 70 -0.68 -8.91 -3.30
CA GLY A 70 -0.02 -10.16 -3.69
C GLY A 70 0.78 -10.74 -2.54
N PHE A 71 0.58 -12.00 -2.19
CA PHE A 71 1.09 -12.57 -0.97
C PHE A 71 1.64 -13.98 -1.13
N GLY A 72 2.81 -14.24 -0.54
CA GLY A 72 3.39 -15.57 -0.42
C GLY A 72 3.30 -16.09 1.01
N ARG A 73 3.60 -17.36 1.19
CA ARG A 73 3.67 -17.97 2.52
C ARG A 73 5.09 -17.94 3.05
N ARG A 74 5.27 -17.31 4.18
CA ARG A 74 6.48 -17.35 4.99
C ARG A 74 6.14 -17.94 6.35
N ASP A 75 6.71 -19.07 6.67
CA ASP A 75 6.58 -19.71 7.98
C ASP A 75 7.95 -20.08 8.52
N ASP A 76 8.49 -19.20 9.34
CA ASP A 76 9.84 -19.34 9.90
C ASP A 76 9.94 -20.50 10.92
N LYS A 77 8.83 -20.95 11.48
CA LYS A 77 8.80 -22.08 12.42
C LYS A 77 8.86 -23.42 11.71
N SER A 78 7.95 -23.64 10.77
CA SER A 78 7.90 -24.88 10.00
C SER A 78 8.89 -24.93 8.85
N LYS A 79 9.58 -23.80 8.55
CA LYS A 79 10.47 -23.64 7.38
C LYS A 79 9.74 -23.85 6.05
N LEU A 80 8.43 -23.65 6.03
CA LEU A 80 7.63 -23.74 4.83
C LEU A 80 7.55 -22.36 4.15
N TYR A 81 8.20 -22.24 3.01
CA TYR A 81 8.24 -21.05 2.19
C TYR A 81 7.64 -21.33 0.83
N MET A 82 6.69 -20.49 0.39
CA MET A 82 6.04 -20.63 -0.92
C MET A 82 6.00 -19.26 -1.59
N GLY A 83 6.40 -19.21 -2.85
CA GLY A 83 6.37 -17.99 -3.65
C GLY A 83 5.00 -17.35 -3.72
N GLY A 84 4.98 -16.03 -3.84
CA GLY A 84 3.77 -15.23 -3.78
C GLY A 84 2.84 -15.40 -4.96
N GLY A 85 1.65 -14.85 -4.80
CA GLY A 85 0.66 -14.67 -5.86
C GLY A 85 0.67 -13.25 -6.41
N HIS A 86 -0.19 -13.03 -7.39
CA HIS A 86 -0.40 -11.75 -8.03
C HIS A 86 -1.79 -11.22 -7.69
N GLY A 87 -1.85 -10.07 -7.04
CA GLY A 87 -3.10 -9.38 -6.72
C GLY A 87 -3.28 -8.14 -7.57
N VAL A 88 -4.48 -7.92 -8.08
CA VAL A 88 -4.82 -6.73 -8.86
C VAL A 88 -6.20 -6.21 -8.45
N LEU A 89 -6.29 -4.94 -8.12
CA LEU A 89 -7.52 -4.18 -8.11
C LEU A 89 -7.39 -3.06 -9.14
N TYR A 90 -8.37 -2.96 -10.01
CA TYR A 90 -8.47 -1.90 -10.99
C TYR A 90 -9.83 -1.24 -10.85
N ASP A 91 -9.84 0.05 -10.59
CA ASP A 91 -11.00 0.91 -10.63
C ASP A 91 -10.90 1.88 -11.81
N ARG A 92 -12.01 2.17 -12.42
CA ARG A 92 -12.04 3.00 -13.61
C ARG A 92 -12.44 4.43 -13.35
N ALA A 93 -13.40 4.65 -12.48
CA ALA A 93 -13.89 6.01 -12.25
C ALA A 93 -14.88 6.06 -11.10
N GLY A 94 -14.81 7.06 -10.30
CA GLY A 94 -15.74 7.32 -9.23
C GLY A 94 -15.13 8.26 -8.22
N LYS A 95 -15.85 8.51 -7.18
CA LYS A 95 -15.28 9.06 -5.96
C LYS A 95 -15.27 7.94 -4.94
N ASP A 96 -14.12 7.30 -4.81
CA ASP A 96 -14.02 6.03 -4.14
C ASP A 96 -13.38 6.15 -2.74
N GLU A 97 -13.79 5.26 -1.85
CA GLU A 97 -13.21 5.16 -0.52
C GLU A 97 -12.60 3.78 -0.30
N TYR A 98 -11.29 3.74 -0.12
CA TYR A 98 -10.52 2.53 0.15
C TYR A 98 -10.09 2.48 1.61
N THR A 99 -10.57 1.51 2.36
CA THR A 99 -10.15 1.29 3.74
C THR A 99 -9.57 -0.11 3.91
N VAL A 100 -8.36 -0.19 4.48
CA VAL A 100 -7.65 -1.46 4.68
C VAL A 100 -6.78 -1.40 5.93
N SER A 101 -6.48 -2.54 6.53
CA SER A 101 -5.54 -2.62 7.65
C SER A 101 -4.10 -2.83 7.17
N VAL A 102 -3.61 -4.06 7.14
CA VAL A 102 -2.21 -4.39 6.88
C VAL A 102 -2.09 -5.16 5.59
N PHE A 103 -1.14 -4.79 4.75
CA PHE A 103 -0.92 -5.32 3.41
C PHE A 103 -2.14 -5.15 2.50
N GLY A 104 -2.28 -3.97 1.96
CA GLY A 104 -3.36 -3.63 1.03
C GLY A 104 -2.99 -2.51 0.09
N GLN A 105 -3.95 -2.12 -0.74
CA GLN A 105 -3.78 -1.04 -1.70
C GLN A 105 -2.54 -1.24 -2.58
N GLY A 106 -2.50 -2.40 -3.27
CA GLY A 106 -1.42 -2.75 -4.17
C GLY A 106 -0.15 -3.26 -3.51
N SER A 107 -0.21 -3.73 -2.27
CA SER A 107 1.00 -4.19 -1.57
C SER A 107 1.48 -5.57 -2.00
N GLY A 108 2.79 -5.81 -1.87
CA GLY A 108 3.42 -7.11 -2.08
C GLY A 108 4.10 -7.66 -0.83
N TYR A 109 3.99 -8.95 -0.59
CA TYR A 109 4.67 -9.63 0.51
C TYR A 109 5.20 -11.00 0.10
N TRP A 110 6.43 -11.34 0.53
CA TRP A 110 7.09 -12.63 0.33
C TRP A 110 6.95 -13.18 -1.09
N LEU A 111 7.74 -12.62 -2.00
CA LEU A 111 7.72 -12.96 -3.43
C LEU A 111 6.34 -12.71 -4.09
N GLY A 112 5.52 -11.84 -3.50
CA GLY A 112 4.22 -11.45 -4.05
C GLY A 112 4.33 -10.22 -4.96
N PHE A 113 3.31 -10.05 -5.81
CA PHE A 113 3.15 -8.92 -6.69
C PHE A 113 1.75 -8.32 -6.50
N GLY A 114 1.69 -7.08 -6.04
CA GLY A 114 0.44 -6.38 -5.80
C GLY A 114 0.29 -5.13 -6.65
N VAL A 115 -0.93 -4.87 -7.10
CA VAL A 115 -1.29 -3.65 -7.84
C VAL A 115 -2.67 -3.17 -7.42
N LEU A 116 -2.77 -1.87 -7.09
CA LEU A 116 -4.00 -1.11 -7.15
C LEU A 116 -3.81 -0.05 -8.24
N SER A 117 -4.80 0.11 -9.11
CA SER A 117 -4.81 1.19 -10.11
C SER A 117 -6.19 1.81 -10.18
N ASP A 118 -6.30 3.05 -9.78
CA ASP A 118 -7.45 3.92 -9.97
C ASP A 118 -7.23 4.82 -11.18
N LYS A 119 -8.27 5.05 -11.95
CA LYS A 119 -8.17 5.85 -13.17
C LYS A 119 -8.65 7.27 -13.02
N SER A 120 -9.62 7.51 -12.19
CA SER A 120 -10.10 8.87 -11.97
C SER A 120 -11.13 8.96 -10.86
N GLY A 121 -10.97 9.93 -10.03
CA GLY A 121 -11.89 10.24 -8.95
C GLY A 121 -11.32 11.32 -8.06
N ASN A 122 -12.02 11.67 -7.03
CA ASN A 122 -11.45 12.38 -5.89
C ASN A 122 -11.52 11.42 -4.71
N ASP A 123 -10.50 10.61 -4.56
CA ASP A 123 -10.55 9.37 -3.83
C ASP A 123 -9.97 9.49 -2.41
N SER A 124 -10.29 8.52 -1.58
CA SER A 124 -9.80 8.48 -0.22
C SER A 124 -9.16 7.13 0.10
N TYR A 125 -7.84 7.13 0.27
CA TYR A 125 -7.06 5.95 0.59
C TYR A 125 -6.70 5.93 2.07
N LYS A 126 -7.26 4.97 2.81
CA LYS A 126 -7.05 4.79 4.25
C LYS A 126 -6.42 3.43 4.51
N GLY A 127 -5.20 3.41 4.99
CA GLY A 127 -4.49 2.17 5.26
C GLY A 127 -3.59 2.23 6.47
N LEU A 128 -3.53 1.12 7.24
CA LEU A 128 -2.83 1.13 8.53
C LEU A 128 -1.33 0.90 8.39
N TRP A 129 -0.90 -0.12 7.64
CA TRP A 129 0.51 -0.49 7.54
C TRP A 129 0.82 -1.35 6.32
N TYR A 130 1.98 -1.15 5.67
CA TYR A 130 2.33 -1.77 4.40
C TYR A 130 1.23 -1.61 3.35
N VAL A 131 0.88 -0.37 3.07
CA VAL A 131 -0.21 0.00 2.16
C VAL A 131 0.29 0.97 1.09
N GLN A 132 -0.57 1.25 0.12
CA GLN A 132 -0.30 2.24 -0.93
C GLN A 132 1.01 1.93 -1.66
N GLY A 133 1.03 0.73 -2.29
CA GLY A 133 2.14 0.26 -3.08
C GLY A 133 3.35 -0.20 -2.29
N ALA A 134 3.30 -0.27 -0.96
CA ALA A 134 4.42 -0.75 -0.16
C ALA A 134 4.65 -2.26 -0.31
N SER A 135 5.88 -2.71 -0.09
CA SER A 135 6.24 -4.12 -0.25
C SER A 135 7.30 -4.58 0.75
N ALA A 136 7.30 -5.88 1.04
CA ALA A 136 8.27 -6.49 1.94
C ALA A 136 8.68 -7.90 1.50
N HIS A 137 9.96 -8.25 1.75
CA HIS A 137 10.54 -9.58 1.58
C HIS A 137 10.49 -10.12 0.14
N PHE A 138 11.34 -9.54 -0.73
CA PHE A 138 11.49 -9.93 -2.14
C PHE A 138 10.21 -9.77 -2.97
N ALA A 139 9.38 -8.81 -2.64
CA ALA A 139 8.09 -8.57 -3.28
C ALA A 139 8.08 -7.30 -4.11
N LEU A 140 7.02 -7.10 -4.89
CA LEU A 140 6.75 -5.88 -5.63
C LEU A 140 5.37 -5.36 -5.27
N GLY A 141 5.27 -4.05 -5.00
CA GLY A 141 4.02 -3.37 -4.71
C GLY A 141 3.86 -2.10 -5.54
N PHE A 142 2.66 -1.90 -6.08
CA PHE A 142 2.36 -0.75 -6.93
C PHE A 142 1.01 -0.15 -6.60
N HIS A 143 0.98 1.16 -6.47
CA HIS A 143 -0.24 1.94 -6.38
C HIS A 143 -0.18 3.03 -7.44
N PHE A 144 -1.19 3.08 -8.29
CA PHE A 144 -1.32 4.07 -9.35
C PHE A 144 -2.64 4.79 -9.19
N ASP A 145 -2.60 6.08 -8.93
CA ASP A 145 -3.69 7.01 -9.15
C ASP A 145 -3.41 7.82 -10.42
N HIS A 146 -4.42 8.01 -11.23
CA HIS A 146 -4.21 8.66 -12.52
C HIS A 146 -4.79 10.06 -12.58
N ALA A 147 -5.80 10.38 -11.79
CA ALA A 147 -6.36 11.73 -11.75
C ALA A 147 -7.41 11.91 -10.65
N GLY A 148 -7.29 12.96 -9.90
CA GLY A 148 -8.24 13.38 -8.88
C GLY A 148 -7.58 14.32 -7.88
N ASP A 149 -8.36 14.95 -7.04
CA ASP A 149 -7.85 15.61 -5.84
C ASP A 149 -8.02 14.62 -4.68
N ASP A 150 -6.92 13.92 -4.30
CA ASP A 150 -6.99 12.72 -3.51
C ASP A 150 -6.54 12.89 -2.06
N LEU A 151 -7.05 12.03 -1.19
CA LEU A 151 -6.75 12.04 0.24
C LEU A 151 -6.05 10.75 0.67
N TYR A 152 -4.77 10.86 0.96
CA TYR A 152 -3.97 9.74 1.46
C TYR A 152 -3.88 9.77 2.98
N ASN A 153 -4.61 8.88 3.64
CA ASN A 153 -4.65 8.70 5.10
C ASN A 153 -5.10 9.91 5.92
N LYS A 154 -5.89 10.78 5.33
CA LYS A 154 -6.49 11.91 6.05
C LYS A 154 -7.31 11.41 7.24
N ASP A 155 -7.00 11.89 8.44
CA ASP A 155 -7.66 11.52 9.69
C ASP A 155 -7.68 10.00 9.98
N PHE A 156 -6.71 9.25 9.43
CA PHE A 156 -6.59 7.81 9.62
C PHE A 156 -5.20 7.46 10.19
N PRO A 157 -5.11 6.55 11.17
CA PRO A 157 -3.82 6.18 11.77
C PRO A 157 -3.00 5.34 10.78
N ILE A 158 -1.94 5.92 10.24
CA ILE A 158 -1.00 5.21 9.37
C ILE A 158 0.33 4.98 10.08
N ARG A 159 1.03 3.89 9.73
CA ARG A 159 2.32 3.51 10.29
C ARG A 159 3.43 3.58 9.26
N ALA A 160 4.65 3.65 9.76
CA ALA A 160 5.88 3.57 8.97
C ALA A 160 5.87 2.38 7.98
N THR A 161 6.73 2.42 6.96
CA THR A 161 6.77 1.44 5.86
C THR A 161 5.49 1.38 5.02
N SER A 162 4.93 2.53 4.71
CA SER A 162 3.76 2.70 3.83
C SER A 162 4.04 3.78 2.80
N ILE A 163 3.20 3.90 1.80
CA ILE A 163 3.27 4.92 0.74
C ILE A 163 4.55 4.75 -0.11
N GLY A 164 4.54 3.74 -0.99
CA GLY A 164 5.64 3.47 -1.92
C GLY A 164 6.95 3.01 -1.26
N VAL A 165 6.90 2.35 -0.10
CA VAL A 165 8.09 1.91 0.62
C VAL A 165 8.49 0.47 0.28
N GLY A 166 9.71 0.29 -0.24
CA GLY A 166 10.33 -1.02 -0.41
C GLY A 166 11.13 -1.43 0.83
N HIS A 167 10.76 -2.56 1.43
CA HIS A 167 11.42 -3.11 2.62
C HIS A 167 11.97 -4.51 2.35
N ASP A 168 13.20 -4.77 2.82
CA ASP A 168 13.84 -6.08 2.79
C ASP A 168 13.86 -6.73 1.39
N PHE A 169 14.74 -6.21 0.52
CA PHE A 169 14.93 -6.64 -0.87
C PHE A 169 13.68 -6.51 -1.76
N SER A 170 12.79 -5.60 -1.45
CA SER A 170 11.55 -5.39 -2.21
C SER A 170 11.59 -4.11 -3.04
N GLY A 171 10.80 -4.09 -4.10
CA GLY A 171 10.53 -2.89 -4.89
C GLY A 171 9.13 -2.37 -4.66
N ALA A 172 8.97 -1.06 -4.52
CA ALA A 172 7.70 -0.40 -4.27
C ALA A 172 7.60 0.90 -5.05
N LEU A 173 6.41 1.20 -5.56
CA LEU A 173 6.16 2.45 -6.25
C LEU A 173 4.72 2.91 -6.03
N GLN A 174 4.58 4.16 -5.63
CA GLN A 174 3.34 4.91 -5.78
C GLN A 174 3.52 5.97 -6.86
N VAL A 175 2.53 6.10 -7.72
CA VAL A 175 2.43 7.16 -8.71
C VAL A 175 1.09 7.82 -8.57
N ASP A 176 1.11 9.13 -8.44
CA ASP A 176 -0.03 10.01 -8.59
C ASP A 176 0.21 10.87 -9.83
N ALA A 177 -0.73 10.88 -10.76
CA ALA A 177 -0.44 11.49 -12.06
C ALA A 177 -1.04 12.89 -12.21
N ALA A 178 -2.05 13.24 -11.45
CA ALA A 178 -2.64 14.58 -11.51
C ALA A 178 -3.66 14.82 -10.40
N GLY A 179 -3.61 15.97 -9.78
CA GLY A 179 -4.56 16.41 -8.77
C GLY A 179 -3.92 17.35 -7.76
N ASN A 180 -4.71 17.84 -6.81
CA ASN A 180 -4.18 18.54 -5.65
C ASN A 180 -4.37 17.63 -4.43
N ASP A 181 -3.33 16.94 -4.05
CA ASP A 181 -3.41 15.80 -3.16
C ASP A 181 -2.98 16.13 -1.73
N ASP A 182 -3.61 15.48 -0.76
CA ASP A 182 -3.30 15.65 0.66
C ASP A 182 -2.77 14.33 1.24
N TYR A 183 -1.48 14.30 1.54
CA TYR A 183 -0.78 13.16 2.11
C TYR A 183 -0.56 13.32 3.61
N THR A 184 -1.19 12.49 4.42
CA THR A 184 -0.75 12.27 5.80
C THR A 184 0.21 11.09 5.84
N ALA A 185 1.46 11.35 6.19
CA ALA A 185 2.54 10.38 6.05
C ALA A 185 3.26 10.11 7.38
N PRO A 186 3.53 8.86 7.76
CA PRO A 186 4.34 8.52 8.91
C PRO A 186 5.83 8.74 8.61
N GLY A 187 6.70 8.50 9.55
CA GLY A 187 8.12 8.30 9.24
C GLY A 187 8.34 7.06 8.38
N LEU A 188 9.44 6.99 7.65
CA LEU A 188 9.77 5.94 6.68
C LEU A 188 8.59 5.71 5.71
N SER A 189 8.31 6.71 4.90
CA SER A 189 7.20 6.73 3.93
C SER A 189 7.58 7.54 2.70
N LEU A 190 6.61 7.88 1.85
CA LEU A 190 6.78 8.74 0.68
C LEU A 190 7.99 8.33 -0.17
N GLY A 191 7.97 7.08 -0.65
CA GLY A 191 8.99 6.55 -1.54
C GLY A 191 10.30 6.16 -0.89
N CYS A 192 10.34 5.92 0.41
CA CYS A 192 11.56 5.49 1.08
C CYS A 192 11.94 4.03 0.79
N GLY A 193 13.23 3.75 0.82
CA GLY A 193 13.78 2.40 0.87
C GLY A 193 14.30 2.04 2.26
N ASN A 194 14.15 0.77 2.63
CA ASN A 194 14.63 0.25 3.91
C ASN A 194 15.17 -1.18 3.75
N SER A 195 16.24 -1.50 4.46
CA SER A 195 16.83 -2.86 4.46
C SER A 195 17.08 -3.42 3.04
N GLN A 196 17.84 -2.70 2.23
CA GLN A 196 18.15 -3.04 0.81
C GLN A 196 16.90 -3.09 -0.09
N GLY A 197 15.82 -2.43 0.31
CA GLY A 197 14.64 -2.21 -0.52
C GLY A 197 14.77 -0.97 -1.40
N ALA A 198 13.97 -0.92 -2.44
CA ALA A 198 13.83 0.23 -3.32
C ALA A 198 12.40 0.78 -3.22
N GLY A 199 12.26 2.01 -2.77
CA GLY A 199 10.97 2.70 -2.70
C GLY A 199 10.90 3.89 -3.66
N GLY A 200 9.71 4.21 -4.13
CA GLY A 200 9.45 5.38 -4.97
C GLY A 200 8.07 5.97 -4.72
N LEU A 201 8.01 7.30 -4.71
CA LEU A 201 6.80 8.09 -4.89
C LEU A 201 7.06 9.09 -6.00
N ILE A 202 6.16 9.13 -6.97
CA ILE A 202 6.17 10.07 -8.08
C ILE A 202 4.81 10.73 -8.14
N ASN A 203 4.77 12.04 -7.84
CA ASN A 203 3.61 12.89 -8.05
C ASN A 203 3.90 13.81 -9.24
N ILE A 204 3.02 13.86 -10.23
CA ILE A 204 3.33 14.50 -11.51
C ILE A 204 2.70 15.88 -11.64
N GLY A 205 1.63 16.17 -10.94
CA GLY A 205 1.02 17.49 -11.10
C GLY A 205 -0.01 17.85 -10.06
N GLY A 206 -0.11 19.13 -9.76
CA GLY A 206 -1.04 19.67 -8.78
C GLY A 206 -0.38 20.58 -7.76
N ASN A 207 -1.16 21.04 -6.80
CA ASN A 207 -0.65 21.77 -5.64
C ASN A 207 -0.87 20.88 -4.41
N ASP A 208 0.16 20.16 -4.02
CA ASP A 208 0.05 19.07 -3.07
C ASP A 208 0.44 19.47 -1.66
N THR A 209 -0.13 18.78 -0.70
CA THR A 209 0.15 18.96 0.71
C THR A 209 0.68 17.66 1.31
N TYR A 210 1.88 17.73 1.85
CA TYR A 210 2.50 16.61 2.55
C TYR A 210 2.62 16.92 4.03
N THR A 211 1.93 16.15 4.87
CA THR A 211 1.96 16.32 6.33
C THR A 211 2.73 15.15 6.97
N PRO A 212 4.05 15.28 7.18
CA PRO A 212 4.85 14.22 7.77
C PRO A 212 4.69 14.19 9.30
N ALA A 213 4.44 13.00 9.85
CA ALA A 213 4.33 12.78 11.29
C ALA A 213 5.61 12.16 11.92
N GLY A 214 6.71 12.09 11.18
CA GLY A 214 7.96 11.48 11.67
C GLY A 214 9.19 11.81 10.83
N ALA A 215 10.31 11.24 11.20
CA ALA A 215 11.57 11.37 10.46
C ALA A 215 11.68 10.34 9.32
N ASN A 216 12.66 10.55 8.43
CA ASN A 216 12.92 9.68 7.28
C ASN A 216 11.70 9.57 6.34
N THR A 217 11.18 10.69 5.91
CA THR A 217 10.20 10.83 4.85
C THR A 217 10.88 11.32 3.57
N TYR A 218 10.14 11.47 2.50
CA TYR A 218 10.61 12.04 1.23
C TYR A 218 11.80 11.32 0.60
N GLY A 219 11.58 10.09 0.13
CA GLY A 219 12.58 9.34 -0.64
C GLY A 219 13.83 8.97 0.14
N CYS A 220 13.74 8.76 1.42
CA CYS A 220 14.89 8.38 2.23
C CYS A 220 15.37 6.95 1.93
N ALA A 221 16.66 6.70 2.14
CA ALA A 221 17.23 5.37 2.14
C ALA A 221 17.78 5.06 3.54
N SER A 222 17.19 4.09 4.21
CA SER A 222 17.59 3.74 5.57
C SER A 222 18.03 2.28 5.68
N LEU A 223 19.13 2.06 6.39
CA LEU A 223 19.59 0.73 6.77
C LEU A 223 18.80 0.28 7.99
N GLY A 224 17.61 -0.28 7.79
CA GLY A 224 16.75 -0.74 8.89
C GLY A 224 17.24 -1.99 9.60
N HIS A 225 18.35 -2.60 9.17
CA HIS A 225 18.90 -3.80 9.79
C HIS A 225 20.42 -3.79 9.72
N ALA A 226 21.06 -3.64 10.87
CA ALA A 226 22.48 -3.89 11.06
C ALA A 226 22.63 -5.29 11.65
N GLY A 227 22.91 -6.28 10.83
CA GLY A 227 23.21 -7.64 11.25
C GLY A 227 24.43 -8.18 10.53
N PRO A 228 25.06 -9.24 10.99
CA PRO A 228 26.26 -9.80 10.38
C PRO A 228 25.94 -10.57 9.09
N PHE A 229 25.24 -9.94 8.18
CA PHE A 229 24.90 -10.53 6.87
C PHE A 229 25.77 -9.90 5.78
N THR A 230 26.94 -10.42 5.59
CA THR A 230 27.93 -9.91 4.63
C THR A 230 27.40 -9.78 3.20
N THR A 231 26.40 -10.56 2.79
CA THR A 231 25.78 -10.43 1.46
C THR A 231 24.78 -9.28 1.36
N ARG A 232 24.28 -8.76 2.48
CA ARG A 232 23.39 -7.59 2.51
C ARG A 232 24.17 -6.29 2.46
N ASP A 233 25.37 -6.27 3.03
CA ASP A 233 26.15 -5.04 3.20
C ASP A 233 26.59 -4.44 1.85
N ASP A 234 26.69 -5.25 0.81
CA ASP A 234 27.06 -4.85 -0.55
C ASP A 234 25.87 -4.38 -1.39
N MET A 235 24.64 -4.51 -0.92
CA MET A 235 23.45 -4.13 -1.68
C MET A 235 22.93 -2.76 -1.25
N PRO A 236 22.74 -1.83 -2.20
CA PRO A 236 22.25 -0.50 -1.89
C PRO A 236 20.77 -0.51 -1.52
N THR A 237 20.37 0.47 -0.71
CA THR A 237 18.99 0.84 -0.47
C THR A 237 18.67 2.08 -1.28
N TYR A 238 17.52 2.13 -1.93
CA TYR A 238 17.09 3.28 -2.72
C TYR A 238 15.79 3.87 -2.21
N GLY A 239 15.73 5.20 -2.13
CA GLY A 239 14.51 5.95 -1.90
C GLY A 239 14.41 7.06 -2.93
N ILE A 240 13.25 7.22 -3.53
CA ILE A 240 12.98 8.23 -4.56
C ILE A 240 11.67 8.95 -4.20
N PHE A 241 11.75 10.26 -4.12
CA PHE A 241 10.59 11.15 -4.04
C PHE A 241 10.71 12.17 -5.16
N VAL A 242 9.71 12.21 -6.01
CA VAL A 242 9.60 13.17 -7.10
C VAL A 242 8.24 13.83 -7.01
N ASP A 243 8.24 15.13 -6.98
CA ASP A 243 7.06 15.96 -7.14
C ASP A 243 7.35 16.93 -8.27
N ALA A 244 6.54 16.92 -9.33
CA ALA A 244 6.85 17.55 -10.60
C ALA A 244 5.72 18.45 -11.11
N GLY A 245 5.25 19.38 -10.30
CA GLY A 245 4.25 20.35 -10.74
C GLY A 245 3.73 21.23 -9.62
N GLY A 246 3.08 22.34 -9.97
CA GLY A 246 2.36 23.20 -9.04
C GLY A 246 3.18 23.86 -7.93
N THR A 247 2.51 24.12 -6.80
CA THR A 247 3.09 24.70 -5.59
C THR A 247 2.80 23.76 -4.41
N GLN A 248 3.86 23.27 -3.79
CA GLN A 248 3.78 22.26 -2.75
C GLN A 248 3.89 22.83 -1.34
N SER A 249 3.25 22.15 -0.40
CA SER A 249 3.41 22.36 1.05
C SER A 249 4.00 21.10 1.69
N TYR A 250 5.11 21.28 2.42
CA TYR A 250 5.85 20.19 3.07
C TYR A 250 5.85 20.34 4.59
#